data_98df558b720f51411f8a57a48c4e90a6
#
_entry.id   98df558b720f51411f8a57a48c4e90a6
#
_cell.length_a   1.000
_cell.length_b   1.000
_cell.length_c   1.000
_cell.angle_alpha   90.00
_cell.angle_beta   90.00
_cell.angle_gamma   90.00
#
_symmetry.space_group_name_H-M   'P 1'
#
loop_
_entity.id
_entity.type
_entity.pdbx_description
1 polymer ?
#
loop_
_entity_poly.entity_id
_entity_poly.type
_entity_poly.pdbx_seq_one_letter_code
_entity_poly.pdbx_strand_id
1 'polypeptide(L)'
;RQDSFSCNFNVRVDGYPRVMGVRQILHEWVKWRIESTRRRINFDLGKKSERLHLLHGLEAILLDIDKAIAIIRGTKLEAEVVPNLMKGFDIDETQAEFVAELKLRNINEEYILNRTKDIAKLEGEIAELEEILSSEENIKKVISDELAAVNKKYVMPRRTGRIEPHEVIEVSLEPEVEEYPVTIMLSRDGYLKKMTDRVLKKATTLKYKD
;
A
#
# COMPACT_ATOMS: atom_id res chain seq x y z
N ARG A 1 35.68 10.69 -6.73
CA ARG A 1 35.71 9.21 -6.58
C ARG A 1 34.53 8.65 -7.34
N GLN A 2 34.77 7.70 -8.22
CA GLN A 2 33.76 7.02 -9.04
C GLN A 2 33.55 5.62 -8.49
N ASP A 3 32.30 5.15 -8.46
CA ASP A 3 31.96 3.85 -7.92
C ASP A 3 30.81 3.22 -8.74
N SER A 4 30.70 1.89 -8.72
CA SER A 4 29.66 1.13 -9.40
C SER A 4 28.72 0.50 -8.38
N PHE A 5 27.43 0.49 -8.69
CA PHE A 5 26.42 -0.12 -7.84
C PHE A 5 25.58 -1.12 -8.62
N SER A 6 25.52 -2.36 -8.13
CA SER A 6 24.70 -3.41 -8.73
C SER A 6 23.29 -3.40 -8.16
N CYS A 7 22.29 -3.17 -9.02
CA CYS A 7 20.87 -3.10 -8.64
C CYS A 7 20.21 -4.50 -8.57
N ASN A 8 20.75 -5.39 -7.73
CA ASN A 8 20.16 -6.68 -7.44
C ASN A 8 19.50 -6.63 -6.05
N PHE A 9 18.18 -6.51 -6.01
CA PHE A 9 17.45 -6.40 -4.76
C PHE A 9 16.82 -7.73 -4.35
N ASN A 10 17.04 -8.14 -3.10
CA ASN A 10 16.34 -9.26 -2.51
C ASN A 10 14.99 -8.78 -1.97
N VAL A 11 13.90 -9.25 -2.59
CA VAL A 11 12.52 -8.87 -2.24
C VAL A 11 11.72 -10.11 -1.91
N ARG A 12 10.79 -9.98 -0.97
CA ARG A 12 9.85 -11.05 -0.65
C ARG A 12 8.58 -10.87 -1.48
N VAL A 13 8.30 -11.85 -2.35
CA VAL A 13 7.07 -11.92 -3.16
C VAL A 13 6.34 -13.22 -2.83
N ASP A 14 5.06 -13.13 -2.50
CA ASP A 14 4.22 -14.27 -2.11
C ASP A 14 4.83 -15.17 -1.00
N GLY A 15 5.55 -14.52 -0.08
CA GLY A 15 6.19 -15.25 1.03
C GLY A 15 7.59 -15.79 0.73
N TYR A 16 8.06 -15.74 -0.52
CA TYR A 16 9.36 -16.28 -0.95
C TYR A 16 10.34 -15.16 -1.30
N PRO A 17 11.63 -15.29 -0.91
CA PRO A 17 12.67 -14.36 -1.32
C PRO A 17 12.97 -14.55 -2.82
N ARG A 18 13.07 -13.43 -3.57
CA ARG A 18 13.47 -13.39 -4.98
C ARG A 18 14.44 -12.24 -5.21
N VAL A 19 15.44 -12.47 -6.05
CA VAL A 19 16.32 -11.42 -6.54
C VAL A 19 15.66 -10.79 -7.76
N MET A 20 15.41 -9.48 -7.71
CA MET A 20 14.64 -8.77 -8.74
C MET A 20 15.30 -7.45 -9.11
N GLY A 21 15.17 -7.06 -10.39
CA GLY A 21 15.49 -5.72 -10.84
C GLY A 21 14.35 -4.73 -10.54
N VAL A 22 14.65 -3.43 -10.60
CA VAL A 22 13.69 -2.35 -10.29
C VAL A 22 12.38 -2.49 -11.09
N ARG A 23 12.46 -2.79 -12.40
CA ARG A 23 11.27 -2.96 -13.24
C ARG A 23 10.35 -4.07 -12.74
N GLN A 24 10.93 -5.20 -12.34
CA GLN A 24 10.19 -6.35 -11.83
C GLN A 24 9.51 -6.03 -10.51
N ILE A 25 10.22 -5.34 -9.60
CA ILE A 25 9.68 -4.88 -8.32
C ILE A 25 8.48 -3.96 -8.53
N LEU A 26 8.59 -2.99 -9.45
CA LEU A 26 7.49 -2.08 -9.75
C LEU A 26 6.29 -2.81 -10.34
N HIS A 27 6.52 -3.81 -11.20
CA HIS A 27 5.44 -4.63 -11.78
C HIS A 27 4.69 -5.42 -10.70
N GLU A 28 5.40 -6.11 -9.82
CA GLU A 28 4.80 -6.84 -8.70
C GLU A 28 4.08 -5.90 -7.72
N TRP A 29 4.65 -4.72 -7.47
CA TRP A 29 4.01 -3.72 -6.63
C TRP A 29 2.68 -3.23 -7.23
N VAL A 30 2.63 -2.95 -8.54
CA VAL A 30 1.39 -2.51 -9.21
C VAL A 30 0.33 -3.59 -9.12
N LYS A 31 0.67 -4.85 -9.38
CA LYS A 31 -0.24 -5.99 -9.25
C LYS A 31 -0.82 -6.09 -7.84
N TRP A 32 0.05 -6.09 -6.85
CA TRP A 32 -0.35 -6.10 -5.44
C TRP A 32 -1.22 -4.88 -5.07
N ARG A 33 -0.88 -3.70 -5.58
CA ARG A 33 -1.61 -2.47 -5.28
C ARG A 33 -3.03 -2.48 -5.84
N ILE A 34 -3.21 -2.98 -7.07
CA ILE A 34 -4.54 -3.16 -7.68
C ILE A 34 -5.41 -4.07 -6.81
N GLU A 35 -4.88 -5.22 -6.41
CA GLU A 35 -5.59 -6.17 -5.57
C GLU A 35 -5.93 -5.59 -4.18
N SER A 36 -4.98 -4.90 -3.56
CA SER A 36 -5.19 -4.25 -2.26
C SER A 36 -6.23 -3.14 -2.33
N THR A 37 -6.22 -2.34 -3.41
CA THR A 37 -7.21 -1.29 -3.64
C THR A 37 -8.59 -1.90 -3.88
N ARG A 38 -8.69 -2.97 -4.68
CA ARG A 38 -9.94 -3.70 -4.90
C ARG A 38 -10.53 -4.23 -3.58
N ARG A 39 -9.71 -4.84 -2.72
CA ARG A 39 -10.15 -5.32 -1.40
C ARG A 39 -10.64 -4.19 -0.51
N ARG A 40 -9.95 -3.05 -0.50
CA ARG A 40 -10.37 -1.86 0.26
C ARG A 40 -11.73 -1.37 -0.21
N ILE A 41 -11.92 -1.17 -1.52
CA ILE A 41 -13.16 -0.68 -2.10
C ILE A 41 -14.32 -1.66 -1.84
N ASN A 42 -14.08 -2.97 -1.99
CA ASN A 42 -15.10 -3.99 -1.66
C ASN A 42 -15.51 -3.96 -0.18
N PHE A 43 -14.56 -3.74 0.72
CA PHE A 43 -14.86 -3.60 2.15
C PHE A 43 -15.72 -2.35 2.42
N ASP A 44 -15.35 -1.22 1.83
CA ASP A 44 -16.09 0.04 1.97
C ASP A 44 -17.49 -0.08 1.35
N LEU A 45 -17.61 -0.75 0.20
CA LEU A 45 -18.89 -1.06 -0.45
C LEU A 45 -19.77 -1.91 0.47
N GLY A 46 -19.24 -3.00 1.04
CA GLY A 46 -19.97 -3.85 1.97
C GLY A 46 -20.50 -3.08 3.16
N LYS A 47 -19.66 -2.26 3.79
CA LYS A 47 -20.06 -1.42 4.94
C LYS A 47 -21.16 -0.41 4.59
N LYS A 48 -21.07 0.22 3.42
CA LYS A 48 -22.11 1.17 2.98
C LYS A 48 -23.40 0.46 2.61
N SER A 49 -23.33 -0.69 1.97
CA SER A 49 -24.50 -1.51 1.61
C SER A 49 -25.23 -2.03 2.85
N GLU A 50 -24.50 -2.54 3.87
CA GLU A 50 -25.08 -2.92 5.15
C GLU A 50 -25.83 -1.75 5.80
N ARG A 51 -25.21 -0.56 5.82
CA ARG A 51 -25.83 0.64 6.37
C ARG A 51 -27.05 1.09 5.58
N LEU A 52 -26.99 1.07 4.25
CA LEU A 52 -28.11 1.41 3.38
C LEU A 52 -29.28 0.45 3.60
N HIS A 53 -28.99 -0.85 3.71
CA HIS A 53 -29.98 -1.88 3.98
C HIS A 53 -30.77 -1.60 5.27
N LEU A 54 -30.06 -1.25 6.38
CA LEU A 54 -30.73 -0.87 7.63
C LEU A 54 -31.57 0.40 7.49
N LEU A 55 -31.10 1.39 6.73
CA LEU A 55 -31.84 2.64 6.50
C LEU A 55 -33.09 2.44 5.66
N HIS A 56 -33.09 1.52 4.70
CA HIS A 56 -34.31 1.17 3.95
C HIS A 56 -35.38 0.50 4.83
N GLY A 57 -34.95 -0.38 5.76
CA GLY A 57 -35.87 -0.91 6.76
C GLY A 57 -36.49 0.17 7.64
N LEU A 58 -35.66 1.15 8.03
CA LEU A 58 -36.13 2.30 8.78
C LEU A 58 -37.11 3.17 7.98
N GLU A 59 -36.80 3.45 6.70
CA GLU A 59 -37.67 4.21 5.80
C GLU A 59 -39.05 3.57 5.67
N ALA A 60 -39.13 2.25 5.46
CA ALA A 60 -40.38 1.51 5.38
C ALA A 60 -41.25 1.69 6.63
N ILE A 61 -40.65 1.75 7.80
CA ILE A 61 -41.36 1.94 9.07
C ILE A 61 -41.73 3.40 9.30
N LEU A 62 -40.86 4.35 8.91
CA LEU A 62 -41.14 5.78 9.04
C LEU A 62 -42.31 6.25 8.15
N LEU A 63 -42.60 5.54 7.06
CA LEU A 63 -43.77 5.79 6.21
C LEU A 63 -45.10 5.47 6.93
N ASP A 64 -45.12 4.54 7.89
CA ASP A 64 -46.30 4.18 8.65
C ASP A 64 -45.93 3.88 10.13
N ILE A 65 -45.54 4.93 10.81
CA ILE A 65 -45.09 4.87 12.22
C ILE A 65 -46.17 4.42 13.16
N ASP A 66 -47.44 4.82 12.92
CA ASP A 66 -48.56 4.46 13.75
C ASP A 66 -48.80 2.96 13.74
N LYS A 67 -48.67 2.31 12.61
CA LYS A 67 -48.72 0.87 12.43
C LYS A 67 -47.58 0.18 13.23
N ALA A 68 -46.37 0.71 13.17
CA ALA A 68 -45.25 0.16 13.92
C ALA A 68 -45.50 0.21 15.45
N ILE A 69 -45.95 1.37 15.92
CA ILE A 69 -46.30 1.56 17.35
C ILE A 69 -47.46 0.63 17.73
N ALA A 70 -48.47 0.46 16.89
CA ALA A 70 -49.59 -0.44 17.14
C ALA A 70 -49.12 -1.90 17.26
N ILE A 71 -48.24 -2.34 16.40
CA ILE A 71 -47.65 -3.70 16.43
C ILE A 71 -46.87 -3.89 17.74
N ILE A 72 -45.98 -2.99 18.08
CA ILE A 72 -45.14 -3.09 19.29
C ILE A 72 -46.04 -3.11 20.54
N ARG A 73 -47.02 -2.21 20.67
CA ARG A 73 -47.95 -2.16 21.81
C ARG A 73 -48.91 -3.33 21.89
N GLY A 74 -49.27 -3.93 20.76
CA GLY A 74 -50.13 -5.12 20.68
C GLY A 74 -49.41 -6.43 20.99
N THR A 75 -48.07 -6.44 20.95
CA THR A 75 -47.26 -7.62 21.21
C THR A 75 -47.10 -7.82 22.72
N LYS A 76 -47.37 -9.05 23.19
CA LYS A 76 -47.35 -9.37 24.62
C LYS A 76 -45.95 -9.77 25.13
N LEU A 77 -45.15 -10.38 24.31
CA LEU A 77 -43.82 -10.90 24.63
C LEU A 77 -42.77 -10.09 23.87
N GLU A 78 -41.71 -9.68 24.54
CA GLU A 78 -40.61 -8.96 23.93
C GLU A 78 -39.96 -9.70 22.75
N ALA A 79 -39.80 -11.03 22.87
CA ALA A 79 -39.25 -11.88 21.84
C ALA A 79 -40.09 -11.94 20.55
N GLU A 80 -41.38 -11.56 20.60
CA GLU A 80 -42.27 -11.56 19.43
C GLU A 80 -42.31 -10.20 18.71
N VAL A 81 -41.68 -9.15 19.24
CA VAL A 81 -41.69 -7.81 18.66
C VAL A 81 -41.02 -7.82 17.30
N VAL A 82 -39.79 -8.37 17.16
CA VAL A 82 -39.05 -8.45 15.94
C VAL A 82 -39.80 -9.28 14.89
N PRO A 83 -40.27 -10.54 15.15
CA PRO A 83 -41.06 -11.31 14.19
C PRO A 83 -42.35 -10.60 13.73
N ASN A 84 -42.99 -9.85 14.60
CA ASN A 84 -44.23 -9.14 14.26
C ASN A 84 -43.94 -7.90 13.38
N LEU A 85 -42.85 -7.19 13.61
CA LEU A 85 -42.41 -6.09 12.76
C LEU A 85 -42.01 -6.61 11.35
N MET A 86 -41.27 -7.72 11.29
CA MET A 86 -40.92 -8.37 10.03
C MET A 86 -42.15 -8.68 9.18
N LYS A 87 -43.17 -9.31 9.76
CA LYS A 87 -44.44 -9.62 9.10
C LYS A 87 -45.26 -8.39 8.72
N GLY A 88 -45.23 -7.36 9.57
CA GLY A 88 -46.01 -6.14 9.37
C GLY A 88 -45.49 -5.25 8.25
N PHE A 89 -44.18 -5.21 8.03
CA PHE A 89 -43.52 -4.30 7.10
C PHE A 89 -42.75 -5.01 5.98
N ASP A 90 -42.74 -6.34 5.96
CA ASP A 90 -41.98 -7.16 5.00
C ASP A 90 -40.47 -6.82 5.00
N ILE A 91 -39.93 -6.67 6.19
CA ILE A 91 -38.51 -6.37 6.45
C ILE A 91 -37.83 -7.58 7.06
N ASP A 92 -36.50 -7.65 6.94
CA ASP A 92 -35.73 -8.74 7.54
C ASP A 92 -35.47 -8.53 9.04
N GLU A 93 -34.90 -9.55 9.67
CA GLU A 93 -34.62 -9.60 11.11
C GLU A 93 -33.67 -8.45 11.52
N THR A 94 -32.59 -8.21 10.73
CA THR A 94 -31.60 -7.20 11.06
C THR A 94 -32.16 -5.76 10.96
N GLN A 95 -33.04 -5.53 10.01
CA GLN A 95 -33.78 -4.28 9.86
C GLN A 95 -34.79 -4.10 11.01
N ALA A 96 -35.52 -5.15 11.34
CA ALA A 96 -36.51 -5.12 12.41
C ALA A 96 -35.87 -4.89 13.80
N GLU A 97 -34.73 -5.52 14.10
CA GLU A 97 -33.95 -5.27 15.30
C GLU A 97 -33.46 -3.83 15.37
N PHE A 98 -32.86 -3.33 14.28
CA PHE A 98 -32.39 -1.94 14.21
C PHE A 98 -33.49 -0.93 14.50
N VAL A 99 -34.69 -1.20 14.03
CA VAL A 99 -35.84 -0.34 14.25
C VAL A 99 -36.41 -0.49 15.69
N ALA A 100 -36.45 -1.71 16.19
CA ALA A 100 -36.93 -1.96 17.58
C ALA A 100 -36.07 -1.23 18.64
N GLU A 101 -34.77 -1.06 18.34
CA GLU A 101 -33.84 -0.31 19.21
C GLU A 101 -33.91 1.21 19.02
N LEU A 102 -34.75 1.71 18.09
CA LEU A 102 -34.81 3.14 17.81
C LEU A 102 -35.41 3.90 19.00
N LYS A 103 -34.73 4.96 19.42
CA LYS A 103 -35.21 5.81 20.49
C LYS A 103 -36.41 6.67 20.02
N LEU A 104 -37.47 6.73 20.81
CA LEU A 104 -38.67 7.51 20.49
C LEU A 104 -38.36 8.98 20.12
N ARG A 105 -37.35 9.59 20.74
CA ARG A 105 -36.92 10.97 20.42
C ARG A 105 -36.41 11.14 18.97
N ASN A 106 -36.04 10.05 18.32
CA ASN A 106 -35.53 10.05 16.93
C ASN A 106 -36.66 9.89 15.91
N ILE A 107 -37.93 9.83 16.37
CA ILE A 107 -39.10 9.74 15.50
C ILE A 107 -39.67 11.18 15.31
N ASN A 108 -38.83 12.07 14.80
CA ASN A 108 -39.25 13.44 14.46
C ASN A 108 -39.03 13.73 12.98
N GLU A 109 -39.72 14.73 12.47
CA GLU A 109 -39.65 15.09 11.06
C GLU A 109 -38.22 15.43 10.58
N GLU A 110 -37.45 16.13 11.40
CA GLU A 110 -36.06 16.48 11.10
C GLU A 110 -35.18 15.22 10.95
N TYR A 111 -35.34 14.24 11.84
CA TYR A 111 -34.60 12.99 11.78
C TYR A 111 -34.95 12.21 10.51
N ILE A 112 -36.23 12.13 10.15
CA ILE A 112 -36.71 11.47 8.94
C ILE A 112 -36.09 12.10 7.69
N LEU A 113 -36.17 13.43 7.57
CA LEU A 113 -35.59 14.16 6.44
C LEU A 113 -34.08 13.95 6.33
N ASN A 114 -33.37 13.93 7.45
CA ASN A 114 -31.93 13.66 7.44
C ASN A 114 -31.62 12.24 7.01
N ARG A 115 -32.41 11.23 7.40
CA ARG A 115 -32.21 9.83 6.99
C ARG A 115 -32.49 9.62 5.49
N THR A 116 -33.52 10.25 4.96
CA THR A 116 -33.79 10.21 3.51
C THR A 116 -32.63 10.82 2.70
N LYS A 117 -32.06 11.93 3.18
CA LYS A 117 -30.85 12.49 2.57
C LYS A 117 -29.63 11.55 2.69
N ASP A 118 -29.48 10.90 3.85
CA ASP A 118 -28.40 9.92 4.06
C ASP A 118 -28.54 8.72 3.10
N ILE A 119 -29.77 8.24 2.85
CA ILE A 119 -30.05 7.17 1.87
C ILE A 119 -29.59 7.57 0.49
N ALA A 120 -30.09 8.68 -0.04
CA ALA A 120 -29.73 9.16 -1.38
C ALA A 120 -28.21 9.39 -1.53
N LYS A 121 -27.58 9.88 -0.49
CA LYS A 121 -26.12 10.05 -0.48
C LYS A 121 -25.38 8.72 -0.52
N LEU A 122 -25.81 7.74 0.29
CA LEU A 122 -25.20 6.40 0.33
C LEU A 122 -25.40 5.65 -0.99
N GLU A 123 -26.57 5.76 -1.61
CA GLU A 123 -26.83 5.18 -2.93
C GLU A 123 -25.86 5.74 -3.99
N GLY A 124 -25.65 7.07 -3.99
CA GLY A 124 -24.66 7.70 -4.87
C GLY A 124 -23.25 7.20 -4.61
N GLU A 125 -22.82 7.15 -3.36
CA GLU A 125 -21.49 6.65 -2.96
C GLU A 125 -21.30 5.15 -3.29
N ILE A 126 -22.33 4.33 -3.19
CA ILE A 126 -22.31 2.92 -3.58
C ILE A 126 -22.15 2.78 -5.09
N ALA A 127 -22.94 3.54 -5.86
CA ALA A 127 -22.85 3.54 -7.33
C ALA A 127 -21.45 3.95 -7.82
N GLU A 128 -20.83 4.96 -7.19
CA GLU A 128 -19.44 5.35 -7.50
C GLU A 128 -18.44 4.22 -7.21
N LEU A 129 -18.59 3.52 -6.08
CA LEU A 129 -17.70 2.40 -5.74
C LEU A 129 -17.89 1.20 -6.68
N GLU A 130 -19.12 0.90 -7.09
CA GLU A 130 -19.43 -0.14 -8.06
C GLU A 130 -18.86 0.20 -9.44
N GLU A 131 -18.95 1.47 -9.87
CA GLU A 131 -18.33 1.94 -11.11
C GLU A 131 -16.81 1.76 -11.08
N ILE A 132 -16.15 2.08 -9.96
CA ILE A 132 -14.70 1.87 -9.81
C ILE A 132 -14.37 0.38 -9.90
N LEU A 133 -15.16 -0.50 -9.30
CA LEU A 133 -14.95 -1.95 -9.32
C LEU A 133 -15.25 -2.60 -10.67
N SER A 134 -16.05 -1.98 -11.51
CA SER A 134 -16.48 -2.51 -12.81
C SER A 134 -15.32 -2.72 -13.79
N SER A 135 -14.23 -1.94 -13.65
CA SER A 135 -13.08 -2.00 -14.55
C SER A 135 -11.76 -1.88 -13.78
N GLU A 136 -10.76 -2.68 -14.22
CA GLU A 136 -9.38 -2.54 -13.72
C GLU A 136 -8.78 -1.18 -14.06
N GLU A 137 -9.19 -0.57 -15.16
CA GLU A 137 -8.72 0.77 -15.56
C GLU A 137 -9.18 1.84 -14.57
N ASN A 138 -10.41 1.75 -14.08
CA ASN A 138 -10.93 2.65 -13.06
C ASN A 138 -10.13 2.52 -11.74
N ILE A 139 -9.80 1.28 -11.34
CA ILE A 139 -8.93 1.04 -10.17
C ILE A 139 -7.54 1.64 -10.38
N LYS A 140 -6.95 1.49 -11.56
CA LYS A 140 -5.65 2.10 -11.91
C LYS A 140 -5.71 3.62 -11.87
N LYS A 141 -6.82 4.22 -12.30
CA LYS A 141 -7.04 5.67 -12.22
C LYS A 141 -7.04 6.14 -10.77
N VAL A 142 -7.78 5.47 -9.89
CA VAL A 142 -7.78 5.78 -8.44
C VAL A 142 -6.36 5.72 -7.86
N ILE A 143 -5.61 4.66 -8.19
CA ILE A 143 -4.21 4.52 -7.75
C ILE A 143 -3.35 5.66 -8.28
N SER A 144 -3.50 6.03 -9.55
CA SER A 144 -2.77 7.13 -10.18
C SER A 144 -3.05 8.47 -9.49
N ASP A 145 -4.30 8.75 -9.18
CA ASP A 145 -4.71 9.98 -8.51
C ASP A 145 -4.18 10.05 -7.06
N GLU A 146 -4.21 8.93 -6.33
CA GLU A 146 -3.59 8.83 -5.01
C GLU A 146 -2.08 9.08 -5.07
N LEU A 147 -1.39 8.49 -6.05
CA LEU A 147 0.06 8.70 -6.23
C LEU A 147 0.38 10.15 -6.64
N ALA A 148 -0.45 10.76 -7.48
CA ALA A 148 -0.28 12.17 -7.87
C ALA A 148 -0.44 13.10 -6.67
N ALA A 149 -1.39 12.83 -5.77
CA ALA A 149 -1.57 13.59 -4.53
C ALA A 149 -0.35 13.45 -3.60
N VAL A 150 0.19 12.24 -3.45
CA VAL A 150 1.42 11.99 -2.68
C VAL A 150 2.62 12.69 -3.30
N ASN A 151 2.76 12.59 -4.63
CA ASN A 151 3.85 13.26 -5.34
C ASN A 151 3.80 14.77 -5.15
N LYS A 152 2.61 15.39 -5.30
CA LYS A 152 2.44 16.83 -5.08
C LYS A 152 2.87 17.28 -3.68
N LYS A 153 2.61 16.43 -2.66
CA LYS A 153 2.92 16.75 -1.26
C LYS A 153 4.40 16.55 -0.90
N TYR A 154 5.04 15.54 -1.48
CA TYR A 154 6.36 15.08 -1.05
C TYR A 154 7.45 15.18 -2.13
N VAL A 155 7.15 15.77 -3.29
CA VAL A 155 8.14 15.90 -4.37
C VAL A 155 9.35 16.72 -3.89
N MET A 156 10.51 16.20 -4.14
CA MET A 156 11.78 16.88 -3.96
C MET A 156 12.55 16.92 -5.28
N PRO A 157 13.29 18.01 -5.56
CA PRO A 157 14.10 18.09 -6.77
C PRO A 157 15.14 16.96 -6.79
N ARG A 158 15.32 16.36 -7.95
CA ARG A 158 16.29 15.29 -8.13
C ARG A 158 17.71 15.86 -8.00
N ARG A 159 18.53 15.26 -7.15
CA ARG A 159 19.93 15.66 -6.95
C ARG A 159 20.91 14.97 -7.90
N THR A 160 20.51 13.81 -8.45
CA THR A 160 21.34 12.98 -9.33
C THR A 160 21.10 13.38 -10.78
N GLY A 161 22.16 13.75 -11.49
CA GLY A 161 22.13 13.92 -12.95
C GLY A 161 22.08 12.58 -13.67
N ARG A 162 21.58 12.59 -14.88
CA ARG A 162 21.62 11.45 -15.79
C ARG A 162 22.54 11.82 -16.96
N ILE A 163 23.51 10.97 -17.25
CA ILE A 163 24.39 11.08 -18.41
C ILE A 163 24.10 9.95 -19.37
N GLU A 164 24.30 10.19 -20.65
CA GLU A 164 24.13 9.16 -21.67
C GLU A 164 25.34 8.20 -21.68
N PRO A 165 25.19 6.93 -22.13
CA PRO A 165 26.28 5.93 -22.11
C PRO A 165 27.54 6.37 -22.81
N HIS A 166 27.43 7.19 -23.86
CA HIS A 166 28.59 7.70 -24.61
C HIS A 166 29.37 8.82 -23.90
N GLU A 167 28.77 9.41 -22.86
CA GLU A 167 29.39 10.43 -22.01
C GLU A 167 30.10 9.81 -20.79
N VAL A 168 29.96 8.50 -20.60
CA VAL A 168 30.61 7.79 -19.50
C VAL A 168 32.09 7.66 -19.81
N ILE A 169 32.93 8.35 -19.04
CA ILE A 169 34.38 8.19 -19.10
C ILE A 169 34.71 6.84 -18.48
N GLU A 170 35.22 5.90 -19.27
CA GLU A 170 35.76 4.65 -18.74
C GLU A 170 37.00 4.98 -17.91
N VAL A 171 36.88 4.79 -16.58
CA VAL A 171 38.02 4.88 -15.70
C VAL A 171 38.74 3.56 -15.73
N SER A 172 39.99 3.57 -16.20
CA SER A 172 40.89 2.41 -16.07
C SER A 172 40.99 2.05 -14.58
N LEU A 173 40.56 0.85 -14.22
CA LEU A 173 40.69 0.28 -12.87
C LEU A 173 42.11 -0.29 -12.63
N GLU A 174 43.01 -0.11 -13.57
CA GLU A 174 44.40 -0.47 -13.34
C GLU A 174 44.92 0.37 -12.18
N PRO A 175 45.38 -0.28 -11.09
CA PRO A 175 45.95 0.46 -9.97
C PRO A 175 47.14 1.26 -10.48
N GLU A 176 47.11 2.59 -10.28
CA GLU A 176 48.30 3.41 -10.49
C GLU A 176 49.41 2.84 -9.59
N VAL A 177 50.33 2.13 -10.24
CA VAL A 177 51.51 1.63 -9.52
C VAL A 177 52.42 2.83 -9.33
N GLU A 178 52.50 3.36 -8.12
CA GLU A 178 53.44 4.42 -7.79
C GLU A 178 54.86 3.98 -8.17
N GLU A 179 55.48 4.74 -9.06
CA GLU A 179 56.89 4.53 -9.41
C GLU A 179 57.76 5.00 -8.23
N TYR A 180 58.50 4.08 -7.66
CA TYR A 180 59.45 4.40 -6.61
C TYR A 180 60.80 3.67 -6.84
N PRO A 181 61.93 4.23 -6.43
CA PRO A 181 63.24 3.59 -6.60
C PRO A 181 63.32 2.34 -5.75
N VAL A 182 63.77 1.25 -6.38
CA VAL A 182 63.93 -0.04 -5.74
C VAL A 182 65.30 -0.64 -6.06
N THR A 183 65.85 -1.34 -5.09
CA THR A 183 67.06 -2.16 -5.30
C THR A 183 66.67 -3.60 -5.46
N ILE A 184 67.09 -4.22 -6.55
CA ILE A 184 66.87 -5.61 -6.84
C ILE A 184 68.16 -6.38 -6.49
N MET A 185 68.04 -7.42 -5.67
CA MET A 185 69.13 -8.29 -5.31
C MET A 185 68.89 -9.69 -5.83
N LEU A 186 69.93 -10.28 -6.43
CA LEU A 186 69.93 -11.66 -6.90
C LEU A 186 70.94 -12.46 -6.07
N SER A 187 70.51 -13.51 -5.41
CA SER A 187 71.39 -14.42 -4.67
C SER A 187 72.12 -15.40 -5.61
N ARG A 188 73.19 -16.03 -5.11
CA ARG A 188 73.89 -17.10 -5.89
C ARG A 188 72.98 -18.30 -6.16
N ASP A 189 71.99 -18.51 -5.31
CA ASP A 189 71.03 -19.63 -5.42
C ASP A 189 69.79 -19.28 -6.28
N GLY A 190 69.82 -18.12 -6.99
CA GLY A 190 68.78 -17.73 -7.91
C GLY A 190 67.57 -17.04 -7.28
N TYR A 191 67.59 -16.66 -6.00
CA TYR A 191 66.49 -15.88 -5.41
C TYR A 191 66.59 -14.40 -5.75
N LEU A 192 65.45 -13.82 -6.12
CA LEU A 192 65.31 -12.42 -6.46
C LEU A 192 64.52 -11.70 -5.36
N LYS A 193 65.08 -10.63 -4.79
CA LYS A 193 64.46 -9.84 -3.75
C LYS A 193 64.39 -8.36 -4.19
N LYS A 194 63.21 -7.77 -4.11
CA LYS A 194 62.96 -6.36 -4.33
C LYS A 194 62.90 -5.63 -3.00
N MET A 195 63.69 -4.61 -2.80
CA MET A 195 63.71 -3.80 -1.57
C MET A 195 63.67 -2.33 -1.89
N THR A 196 62.98 -1.54 -1.02
CA THR A 196 63.03 -0.08 -1.08
C THR A 196 64.31 0.41 -0.39
N ASP A 197 64.79 1.58 -0.78
CA ASP A 197 66.00 2.19 -0.18
C ASP A 197 65.87 2.38 1.32
N ARG A 198 64.66 2.59 1.82
CA ARG A 198 64.38 2.72 3.24
C ARG A 198 64.63 1.41 3.99
N VAL A 199 64.25 0.28 3.40
CA VAL A 199 64.48 -1.04 3.99
C VAL A 199 65.96 -1.43 3.92
N LEU A 200 66.61 -1.11 2.79
CA LEU A 200 68.01 -1.38 2.58
C LEU A 200 68.89 -0.65 3.61
N LYS A 201 68.62 0.65 3.87
CA LYS A 201 69.34 1.47 4.85
C LYS A 201 69.17 0.98 6.30
N LYS A 202 68.12 0.26 6.61
CA LYS A 202 67.85 -0.29 7.96
C LYS A 202 68.38 -1.71 8.15
N ALA A 203 68.70 -2.42 7.07
CA ALA A 203 69.14 -3.80 7.16
C ALA A 203 70.63 -3.89 7.53
N THR A 204 70.92 -4.41 8.66
CA THR A 204 72.31 -4.70 9.12
C THR A 204 72.84 -6.02 8.55
N THR A 205 71.97 -6.94 8.18
CA THR A 205 72.27 -8.19 7.49
C THR A 205 71.17 -8.49 6.48
N LEU A 206 71.58 -8.86 5.26
CA LEU A 206 70.64 -9.18 4.19
C LEU A 206 70.40 -10.70 4.16
N LYS A 207 69.19 -11.08 4.56
CA LYS A 207 68.71 -12.46 4.45
C LYS A 207 67.80 -12.57 3.22
N TYR A 208 67.91 -13.65 2.47
CA TYR A 208 67.14 -13.82 1.22
C TYR A 208 65.75 -14.50 1.44
N LYS A 209 65.43 -14.90 2.68
CA LYS A 209 64.16 -15.55 3.05
C LYS A 209 63.26 -14.76 4.00
N ASP A 210 63.56 -13.51 4.31
CA ASP A 210 62.70 -12.68 5.18
C ASP A 210 61.85 -11.72 4.36
#